data_bb107322d19037c50785cc5e30ec2707
#
_entry.id   bb107322d19037c50785cc5e30ec2707
#
_cell.length_a   1.000
_cell.length_b   1.000
_cell.length_c   1.000
_cell.angle_alpha   90.00
_cell.angle_beta   90.00
_cell.angle_gamma   90.00
#
_symmetry.space_group_name_H-M   'P 1'
#
loop_
_entity.id
_entity.type
_entity.pdbx_description
1 polymer ?
#
loop_
_entity_poly.entity_id
_entity_poly.type
_entity_poly.pdbx_seq_one_letter_code
_entity_poly.pdbx_strand_id
1 'polypeptide(L)'
;DTATTEIYTSRCSSAASDVYKRQTGIVTVFFFAKLWRRSGVLTDLELYKIRYSGKSASFLRGFRAIYLGVVINVFIMASVSLAAIKIGETMLGWNQYQSVGIAMVVTVIFSSMGGFKGVILTDFVLFIMSMVGSFGAAYFAVNHEAVGGLSKLITHENVAGKLSMYAEAGSTSTGFAAVGGLLLMPLLVQWWSSWYPGAEPGGGGYIAQRMLAAKDEDNAVGSVFFFQVAHYAIRPWPWILVALASLVIYPTVADIQTAFPDANNVAEDSGYSAMLVFLPAGWLGLVLTSLIAAYMSTISTHLNWGASYVVNDFWKEYIEKDASEKRLVWIGRIATVIMMALAALVAFNLTSASQTFNLLVSLGAGTGGVLLARWFWWRVNAISEIVAIISATIVALFFSFTSAGQDISNNAGHWSIPLQVAIVTSAWLIATFITKPTDHRILRKFVEQTNPGGAGWRAVRNEAERQGEAINVQAKPINFPIAFLATVAGCMMVYGMLFSAGYFLFGESVLGFIWAGVAVVAAVTVKVSWRKLS
;
A
#
# COMPACT_ATOMS: atom_id res chain seq x y z
N ASP A 1 28.54 14.64 -7.04
CA ASP A 1 27.69 15.23 -6.00
C ASP A 1 26.21 14.93 -6.20
N THR A 2 25.71 14.81 -7.42
CA THR A 2 24.32 14.37 -7.68
C THR A 2 24.10 12.89 -7.34
N ALA A 3 25.05 12.02 -7.64
CA ALA A 3 24.96 10.60 -7.31
C ALA A 3 24.88 10.33 -5.80
N THR A 4 25.61 11.10 -4.99
CA THR A 4 25.59 10.98 -3.54
C THR A 4 24.23 11.38 -2.96
N THR A 5 23.57 12.39 -3.52
CA THR A 5 22.25 12.88 -3.08
C THR A 5 21.15 11.87 -3.42
N GLU A 6 21.22 11.18 -4.57
CA GLU A 6 20.27 10.12 -4.94
C GLU A 6 20.41 8.87 -4.07
N ILE A 7 21.64 8.50 -3.67
CA ILE A 7 21.91 7.39 -2.74
C ILE A 7 21.23 7.63 -1.38
N TYR A 8 21.26 8.86 -0.91
CA TYR A 8 20.69 9.24 0.38
C TYR A 8 19.16 9.31 0.36
N THR A 9 18.60 9.83 -0.74
CA THR A 9 17.14 9.87 -0.89
C THR A 9 16.53 8.49 -0.94
N SER A 10 17.18 7.45 -1.50
CA SER A 10 16.59 6.13 -1.60
C SER A 10 16.64 5.33 -0.29
N ARG A 11 17.73 5.41 0.49
CA ARG A 11 17.80 4.71 1.81
C ARG A 11 16.90 5.35 2.88
N CYS A 12 16.78 6.68 2.88
CA CYS A 12 15.90 7.41 3.80
C CYS A 12 14.55 7.81 3.18
N SER A 13 14.43 7.96 1.86
CA SER A 13 13.18 8.37 1.20
C SER A 13 12.13 7.29 1.18
N SER A 14 12.48 6.00 1.24
CA SER A 14 11.48 4.96 1.44
C SER A 14 10.75 5.14 2.78
N ALA A 15 11.46 5.45 3.84
CA ALA A 15 10.87 5.76 5.14
C ALA A 15 10.11 7.09 5.11
N ALA A 16 10.65 8.15 4.51
CA ALA A 16 9.98 9.44 4.39
C ALA A 16 8.78 9.38 3.42
N SER A 17 8.89 8.70 2.27
CA SER A 17 7.77 8.55 1.34
C SER A 17 6.61 7.74 1.95
N ASP A 18 6.91 6.79 2.81
CA ASP A 18 5.89 6.05 3.57
C ASP A 18 5.17 6.96 4.56
N VAL A 19 5.78 8.00 5.08
CA VAL A 19 5.11 8.99 5.95
C VAL A 19 3.96 9.69 5.24
N TYR A 20 4.13 10.06 3.98
CA TYR A 20 3.13 10.84 3.22
C TYR A 20 1.97 9.98 2.68
N LYS A 21 2.14 8.68 2.52
CA LYS A 21 1.12 7.75 1.97
C LYS A 21 0.03 7.35 2.99
N ARG A 22 0.13 7.79 4.24
CA ARG A 22 -0.68 7.30 5.37
C ARG A 22 -2.11 7.81 5.41
N GLN A 23 -2.36 8.95 4.79
CA GLN A 23 -3.67 9.62 4.86
C GLN A 23 -4.77 8.76 4.23
N THR A 24 -4.50 8.14 3.08
CA THR A 24 -5.48 7.29 2.38
C THR A 24 -5.92 6.09 3.21
N GLY A 25 -5.02 5.52 4.01
CA GLY A 25 -5.34 4.43 4.93
C GLY A 25 -6.28 4.86 6.05
N ILE A 26 -6.05 6.01 6.67
CA ILE A 26 -6.92 6.54 7.74
C ILE A 26 -8.30 6.98 7.17
N VAL A 27 -8.35 7.50 5.94
CA VAL A 27 -9.62 7.74 5.25
C VAL A 27 -10.40 6.43 5.09
N THR A 28 -9.72 5.36 4.69
CA THR A 28 -10.33 4.04 4.57
C THR A 28 -10.97 3.59 5.88
N VAL A 29 -10.32 3.83 7.02
CA VAL A 29 -10.84 3.51 8.36
C VAL A 29 -12.21 4.15 8.61
N PHE A 30 -12.31 5.48 8.49
CA PHE A 30 -13.48 6.21 8.99
C PHE A 30 -14.58 6.45 7.97
N PHE A 31 -14.26 6.37 6.67
CA PHE A 31 -15.27 6.54 5.61
C PHE A 31 -15.68 5.23 4.96
N PHE A 32 -14.78 4.27 4.81
CA PHE A 32 -15.00 3.15 3.91
C PHE A 32 -15.13 1.78 4.58
N ALA A 33 -14.47 1.56 5.73
CA ALA A 33 -14.47 0.24 6.36
C ALA A 33 -15.89 -0.28 6.67
N LYS A 34 -16.77 0.61 7.17
CA LYS A 34 -18.18 0.27 7.39
C LYS A 34 -18.92 0.00 6.10
N LEU A 35 -18.69 0.80 5.06
CA LEU A 35 -19.34 0.65 3.76
C LEU A 35 -18.97 -0.68 3.11
N TRP A 36 -17.70 -1.08 3.18
CA TRP A 36 -17.26 -2.39 2.73
C TRP A 36 -17.96 -3.51 3.49
N ARG A 37 -18.00 -3.44 4.81
CA ARG A 37 -18.67 -4.49 5.61
C ARG A 37 -20.17 -4.59 5.31
N ARG A 38 -20.86 -3.44 5.12
CA ARG A 38 -22.28 -3.36 4.75
C ARG A 38 -22.56 -3.91 3.35
N SER A 39 -21.61 -3.76 2.43
CA SER A 39 -21.78 -4.24 1.05
C SER A 39 -22.04 -5.75 0.97
N GLY A 40 -21.58 -6.53 1.94
CA GLY A 40 -21.82 -7.97 2.03
C GLY A 40 -21.25 -8.79 0.88
N VAL A 41 -20.41 -8.19 0.03
CA VAL A 41 -19.77 -8.87 -1.11
C VAL A 41 -18.64 -9.77 -0.64
N LEU A 42 -18.31 -10.79 -1.40
CA LEU A 42 -17.22 -11.72 -1.10
C LEU A 42 -15.86 -11.14 -1.51
N THR A 43 -15.81 -10.48 -2.66
CA THR A 43 -14.64 -9.80 -3.20
C THR A 43 -14.98 -8.33 -3.48
N ASP A 44 -13.98 -7.46 -3.45
CA ASP A 44 -14.20 -6.05 -3.81
C ASP A 44 -14.62 -5.86 -5.28
N LEU A 45 -14.34 -6.81 -6.16
CA LEU A 45 -14.82 -6.81 -7.54
C LEU A 45 -16.33 -7.15 -7.65
N GLU A 46 -16.89 -7.86 -6.69
CA GLU A 46 -18.36 -8.06 -6.65
C GLU A 46 -19.12 -6.74 -6.42
N LEU A 47 -18.47 -5.71 -5.89
CA LEU A 47 -19.03 -4.37 -5.78
C LEU A 47 -19.58 -3.88 -7.12
N TYR A 48 -18.94 -4.27 -8.23
CA TYR A 48 -19.40 -3.89 -9.57
C TYR A 48 -20.79 -4.42 -9.92
N LYS A 49 -21.20 -5.57 -9.38
CA LYS A 49 -22.56 -6.09 -9.57
C LYS A 49 -23.63 -5.31 -8.83
N ILE A 50 -23.30 -4.86 -7.62
CA ILE A 50 -24.26 -4.13 -6.78
C ILE A 50 -24.26 -2.63 -7.05
N ARG A 51 -23.21 -2.10 -7.72
CA ARG A 51 -23.02 -0.67 -7.96
C ARG A 51 -23.27 -0.24 -9.40
N TYR A 52 -22.99 -1.09 -10.37
CA TYR A 52 -23.06 -0.79 -11.80
C TYR A 52 -23.97 -1.73 -12.56
N SER A 53 -24.35 -1.35 -13.78
CA SER A 53 -25.26 -2.12 -14.64
C SER A 53 -24.68 -2.37 -16.03
N GLY A 54 -25.23 -3.39 -16.68
CA GLY A 54 -24.99 -3.67 -18.09
C GLY A 54 -23.65 -4.38 -18.40
N LYS A 55 -23.39 -4.54 -19.70
CA LYS A 55 -22.21 -5.28 -20.20
C LYS A 55 -20.87 -4.66 -19.79
N SER A 56 -20.82 -3.33 -19.65
CA SER A 56 -19.61 -2.63 -19.20
C SER A 56 -19.24 -2.96 -17.76
N ALA A 57 -20.21 -3.15 -16.88
CA ALA A 57 -19.95 -3.57 -15.50
C ALA A 57 -19.39 -4.99 -15.44
N SER A 58 -19.95 -5.90 -16.22
CA SER A 58 -19.45 -7.26 -16.35
C SER A 58 -18.02 -7.25 -16.93
N PHE A 59 -17.79 -6.56 -18.05
CA PHE A 59 -16.44 -6.44 -18.63
C PHE A 59 -15.43 -5.88 -17.61
N LEU A 60 -15.76 -4.80 -16.90
CA LEU A 60 -14.88 -4.18 -15.91
C LEU A 60 -14.50 -5.18 -14.80
N ARG A 61 -15.46 -5.97 -14.30
CA ARG A 61 -15.22 -7.00 -13.30
C ARG A 61 -14.22 -8.06 -13.79
N GLY A 62 -14.48 -8.66 -14.95
CA GLY A 62 -13.61 -9.68 -15.53
C GLY A 62 -12.23 -9.15 -15.89
N PHE A 63 -12.16 -7.95 -16.48
CA PHE A 63 -10.91 -7.30 -16.80
C PHE A 63 -10.07 -7.06 -15.53
N ARG A 64 -10.66 -6.47 -14.49
CA ARG A 64 -9.95 -6.23 -13.23
C ARG A 64 -9.54 -7.52 -12.53
N ALA A 65 -10.33 -8.58 -12.64
CA ALA A 65 -9.96 -9.87 -12.05
C ALA A 65 -8.63 -10.39 -12.61
N ILE A 66 -8.41 -10.23 -13.92
CA ILE A 66 -7.13 -10.61 -14.53
C ILE A 66 -6.06 -9.54 -14.35
N TYR A 67 -6.40 -8.26 -14.57
CA TYR A 67 -5.45 -7.16 -14.45
C TYR A 67 -4.85 -7.04 -13.04
N LEU A 68 -5.69 -6.99 -12.01
CA LEU A 68 -5.23 -6.91 -10.62
C LEU A 68 -4.82 -8.26 -10.07
N GLY A 69 -5.66 -9.29 -10.28
CA GLY A 69 -5.46 -10.61 -9.67
C GLY A 69 -4.26 -11.37 -10.24
N VAL A 70 -3.91 -11.12 -11.50
CA VAL A 70 -2.78 -11.80 -12.14
C VAL A 70 -1.66 -10.80 -12.47
N VAL A 71 -1.91 -9.83 -13.37
CA VAL A 71 -0.82 -9.00 -13.91
C VAL A 71 -0.13 -8.17 -12.83
N ILE A 72 -0.86 -7.29 -12.18
CA ILE A 72 -0.31 -6.43 -11.10
C ILE A 72 0.24 -7.27 -9.95
N ASN A 73 -0.48 -8.31 -9.59
CA ASN A 73 -0.12 -9.20 -8.50
C ASN A 73 1.21 -9.93 -8.76
N VAL A 74 1.42 -10.41 -9.97
CA VAL A 74 2.70 -11.01 -10.40
C VAL A 74 3.85 -10.02 -10.27
N PHE A 75 3.69 -8.76 -10.70
CA PHE A 75 4.74 -7.74 -10.55
C PHE A 75 5.05 -7.44 -9.08
N ILE A 76 4.04 -7.38 -8.22
CA ILE A 76 4.26 -7.17 -6.78
C ILE A 76 5.01 -8.35 -6.17
N MET A 77 4.57 -9.57 -6.45
CA MET A 77 5.25 -10.79 -5.96
C MET A 77 6.68 -10.91 -6.50
N ALA A 78 6.92 -10.49 -7.75
CA ALA A 78 8.27 -10.47 -8.33
C ALA A 78 9.19 -9.49 -7.61
N SER A 79 8.70 -8.27 -7.27
CA SER A 79 9.47 -7.29 -6.49
C SER A 79 9.83 -7.81 -5.10
N VAL A 80 8.91 -8.51 -4.44
CA VAL A 80 9.16 -9.14 -3.13
C VAL A 80 10.15 -10.30 -3.28
N SER A 81 10.08 -11.07 -4.37
CA SER A 81 11.02 -12.16 -4.66
C SER A 81 12.43 -11.64 -4.96
N LEU A 82 12.56 -10.46 -5.58
CA LEU A 82 13.86 -9.81 -5.75
C LEU A 82 14.52 -9.48 -4.40
N ALA A 83 13.75 -9.05 -3.41
CA ALA A 83 14.27 -8.84 -2.05
C ALA A 83 14.77 -10.18 -1.43
N ALA A 84 14.05 -11.28 -1.66
CA ALA A 84 14.49 -12.60 -1.21
C ALA A 84 15.78 -13.06 -1.92
N ILE A 85 15.95 -12.72 -3.21
CA ILE A 85 17.20 -12.96 -3.94
C ILE A 85 18.36 -12.24 -3.25
N LYS A 86 18.22 -10.91 -3.03
CA LYS A 86 19.27 -10.09 -2.41
C LYS A 86 19.68 -10.60 -1.02
N ILE A 87 18.71 -11.01 -0.20
CA ILE A 87 18.97 -11.60 1.12
C ILE A 87 19.68 -12.96 0.98
N GLY A 88 19.23 -13.81 0.05
CA GLY A 88 19.83 -15.10 -0.23
C GLY A 88 21.29 -14.98 -0.69
N GLU A 89 21.58 -14.06 -1.60
CA GLU A 89 22.94 -13.81 -2.10
C GLU A 89 23.87 -13.26 -1.03
N THR A 90 23.42 -12.25 -0.27
CA THR A 90 24.28 -11.57 0.74
C THR A 90 24.45 -12.37 2.02
N MET A 91 23.42 -13.13 2.45
CA MET A 91 23.40 -13.77 3.76
C MET A 91 23.67 -15.28 3.72
N LEU A 92 23.27 -15.96 2.64
CA LEU A 92 23.31 -17.42 2.54
C LEU A 92 24.27 -17.91 1.44
N GLY A 93 24.82 -17.01 0.63
CA GLY A 93 25.64 -17.34 -0.52
C GLY A 93 24.88 -18.15 -1.60
N TRP A 94 23.56 -18.04 -1.63
CA TRP A 94 22.70 -18.71 -2.61
C TRP A 94 22.63 -17.90 -3.91
N ASN A 95 22.53 -18.59 -5.02
CA ASN A 95 22.22 -17.92 -6.26
C ASN A 95 20.71 -17.57 -6.35
N GLN A 96 20.34 -16.73 -7.30
CA GLN A 96 18.96 -16.29 -7.48
C GLN A 96 17.95 -17.44 -7.65
N TYR A 97 18.34 -18.52 -8.33
CA TYR A 97 17.45 -19.68 -8.59
C TYR A 97 17.21 -20.49 -7.31
N GLN A 98 18.23 -20.65 -6.48
CA GLN A 98 18.11 -21.32 -5.19
C GLN A 98 17.23 -20.49 -4.25
N SER A 99 17.48 -19.19 -4.15
CA SER A 99 16.72 -18.28 -3.27
C SER A 99 15.22 -18.28 -3.61
N VAL A 100 14.87 -18.05 -4.88
CA VAL A 100 13.46 -18.01 -5.31
C VAL A 100 12.85 -19.41 -5.32
N GLY A 101 13.59 -20.45 -5.77
CA GLY A 101 13.05 -21.81 -5.87
C GLY A 101 12.65 -22.38 -4.49
N ILE A 102 13.50 -22.24 -3.49
CA ILE A 102 13.21 -22.70 -2.12
C ILE A 102 12.05 -21.89 -1.53
N ALA A 103 12.12 -20.55 -1.62
CA ALA A 103 11.09 -19.67 -1.11
C ALA A 103 9.72 -19.95 -1.78
N MET A 104 9.69 -20.20 -3.09
CA MET A 104 8.50 -20.54 -3.86
C MET A 104 7.87 -21.85 -3.37
N VAL A 105 8.65 -22.92 -3.29
CA VAL A 105 8.14 -24.25 -2.89
C VAL A 105 7.54 -24.20 -1.49
N VAL A 106 8.27 -23.62 -0.54
CA VAL A 106 7.79 -23.50 0.85
C VAL A 106 6.51 -22.66 0.92
N THR A 107 6.45 -21.55 0.21
CA THR A 107 5.29 -20.66 0.24
C THR A 107 4.05 -21.26 -0.44
N VAL A 108 4.24 -21.95 -1.57
CA VAL A 108 3.11 -22.62 -2.27
C VAL A 108 2.53 -23.73 -1.41
N ILE A 109 3.36 -24.56 -0.75
CA ILE A 109 2.90 -25.59 0.18
C ILE A 109 2.10 -24.94 1.32
N PHE A 110 2.68 -23.93 1.97
CA PHE A 110 2.05 -23.22 3.08
C PHE A 110 0.70 -22.58 2.67
N SER A 111 0.68 -21.84 1.56
CA SER A 111 -0.52 -21.15 1.06
C SER A 111 -1.63 -22.13 0.67
N SER A 112 -1.26 -23.31 0.13
CA SER A 112 -2.22 -24.33 -0.29
C SER A 112 -2.89 -25.05 0.88
N MET A 113 -2.27 -25.06 2.08
CA MET A 113 -2.77 -25.75 3.27
C MET A 113 -3.58 -24.82 4.19
N GLY A 114 -3.21 -23.55 4.31
CA GLY A 114 -3.69 -22.67 5.39
C GLY A 114 -5.06 -22.03 5.17
N GLY A 115 -5.47 -21.82 3.93
CA GLY A 115 -6.66 -21.01 3.63
C GLY A 115 -6.59 -19.60 4.23
N PHE A 116 -7.61 -18.77 4.01
CA PHE A 116 -7.58 -17.36 4.43
C PHE A 116 -7.51 -17.17 5.97
N LYS A 117 -8.21 -18.00 6.75
CA LYS A 117 -8.17 -17.92 8.22
C LYS A 117 -6.79 -18.27 8.78
N GLY A 118 -6.16 -19.29 8.22
CA GLY A 118 -4.79 -19.68 8.59
C GLY A 118 -3.79 -18.57 8.29
N VAL A 119 -3.90 -17.93 7.12
CA VAL A 119 -3.04 -16.81 6.74
C VAL A 119 -3.17 -15.63 7.72
N ILE A 120 -4.38 -15.22 8.11
CA ILE A 120 -4.55 -14.11 9.06
C ILE A 120 -3.92 -14.42 10.43
N LEU A 121 -4.11 -15.63 10.95
CA LEU A 121 -3.57 -15.99 12.25
C LEU A 121 -2.03 -16.04 12.22
N THR A 122 -1.47 -16.66 11.19
CA THR A 122 -0.01 -16.68 10.99
C THR A 122 0.56 -15.30 10.75
N ASP A 123 -0.07 -14.43 9.95
CA ASP A 123 0.36 -13.06 9.72
C ASP A 123 0.58 -12.30 11.04
N PHE A 124 -0.30 -12.50 12.03
CA PHE A 124 -0.16 -11.85 13.32
C PHE A 124 1.07 -12.33 14.11
N VAL A 125 1.28 -13.66 14.15
CA VAL A 125 2.47 -14.26 14.80
C VAL A 125 3.76 -13.83 14.10
N LEU A 126 3.77 -13.87 12.77
CA LEU A 126 4.90 -13.47 11.95
C LEU A 126 5.22 -11.98 12.09
N PHE A 127 4.20 -11.14 12.24
CA PHE A 127 4.40 -9.71 12.52
C PHE A 127 5.15 -9.50 13.85
N ILE A 128 4.76 -10.20 14.94
CA ILE A 128 5.45 -10.10 16.23
C ILE A 128 6.91 -10.56 16.10
N MET A 129 7.15 -11.71 15.45
CA MET A 129 8.50 -12.22 15.21
C MET A 129 9.34 -11.25 14.39
N SER A 130 8.78 -10.68 13.34
CA SER A 130 9.44 -9.69 12.49
C SER A 130 9.81 -8.43 13.27
N MET A 131 8.92 -7.95 14.14
CA MET A 131 9.20 -6.78 14.97
C MET A 131 10.33 -7.07 15.97
N VAL A 132 10.30 -8.21 16.67
CA VAL A 132 11.37 -8.60 17.60
C VAL A 132 12.70 -8.71 16.86
N GLY A 133 12.73 -9.37 15.70
CA GLY A 133 13.91 -9.49 14.87
C GLY A 133 14.45 -8.14 14.40
N SER A 134 13.58 -7.24 13.93
CA SER A 134 13.96 -5.91 13.44
C SER A 134 14.51 -5.02 14.55
N PHE A 135 13.90 -5.02 15.74
CA PHE A 135 14.44 -4.27 16.89
C PHE A 135 15.77 -4.85 17.37
N GLY A 136 15.93 -6.17 17.33
CA GLY A 136 17.21 -6.81 17.59
C GLY A 136 18.28 -6.38 16.58
N ALA A 137 17.95 -6.42 15.28
CA ALA A 137 18.85 -5.95 14.22
C ALA A 137 19.27 -4.49 14.44
N ALA A 138 18.32 -3.60 14.76
CA ALA A 138 18.61 -2.21 15.06
C ALA A 138 19.53 -2.05 16.29
N TYR A 139 19.29 -2.82 17.35
CA TYR A 139 20.14 -2.81 18.54
C TYR A 139 21.59 -3.18 18.22
N PHE A 140 21.82 -4.28 17.51
CA PHE A 140 23.17 -4.70 17.16
C PHE A 140 23.83 -3.77 16.14
N ALA A 141 23.09 -3.27 15.14
CA ALA A 141 23.62 -2.33 14.17
C ALA A 141 24.08 -1.01 14.82
N VAL A 142 23.26 -0.45 15.71
CA VAL A 142 23.59 0.79 16.43
C VAL A 142 24.76 0.60 17.40
N ASN A 143 24.86 -0.56 18.05
CA ASN A 143 25.94 -0.86 19.02
C ASN A 143 27.15 -1.54 18.38
N HIS A 144 27.23 -1.62 17.04
CA HIS A 144 28.41 -2.09 16.35
C HIS A 144 29.63 -1.21 16.68
N GLU A 145 30.84 -1.79 16.80
CA GLU A 145 32.06 -1.08 17.20
C GLU A 145 32.33 0.18 16.37
N ALA A 146 32.16 0.07 15.04
CA ALA A 146 32.36 1.20 14.12
C ALA A 146 31.31 2.31 14.29
N VAL A 147 30.09 1.99 14.78
CA VAL A 147 29.01 2.96 15.01
C VAL A 147 29.11 3.57 16.42
N GLY A 148 29.37 2.73 17.41
CA GLY A 148 29.66 3.14 18.79
C GLY A 148 28.49 3.67 19.58
N GLY A 149 27.26 3.23 19.26
CA GLY A 149 26.02 3.58 19.97
C GLY A 149 25.23 4.73 19.34
N LEU A 150 24.00 4.91 19.84
CA LEU A 150 23.05 5.88 19.27
C LEU A 150 23.60 7.32 19.30
N SER A 151 24.22 7.75 20.39
CA SER A 151 24.78 9.12 20.50
C SER A 151 25.86 9.43 19.47
N LYS A 152 26.72 8.44 19.13
CA LYS A 152 27.73 8.62 18.09
C LYS A 152 27.11 8.52 16.70
N LEU A 153 26.12 7.64 16.50
CA LEU A 153 25.40 7.50 15.25
C LEU A 153 24.77 8.84 14.81
N ILE A 154 24.03 9.50 15.70
CA ILE A 154 23.31 10.74 15.38
C ILE A 154 24.25 11.95 15.15
N THR A 155 25.47 11.91 15.66
CA THR A 155 26.48 12.97 15.45
C THR A 155 27.48 12.66 14.33
N HIS A 156 27.40 11.46 13.73
CA HIS A 156 28.33 11.05 12.67
C HIS A 156 28.11 11.89 11.40
N GLU A 157 29.20 12.31 10.75
CA GLU A 157 29.17 13.19 9.56
C GLU A 157 28.27 12.69 8.42
N ASN A 158 28.23 11.38 8.18
CA ASN A 158 27.39 10.76 7.17
C ASN A 158 25.91 10.67 7.57
N VAL A 159 25.56 10.97 8.82
CA VAL A 159 24.22 10.77 9.39
C VAL A 159 23.59 12.08 9.86
N ALA A 160 24.35 12.96 10.51
CA ALA A 160 23.82 14.16 11.18
C ALA A 160 22.94 15.04 10.27
N GLY A 161 23.34 15.24 9.02
CA GLY A 161 22.56 16.01 8.04
C GLY A 161 21.29 15.30 7.51
N LYS A 162 20.95 14.09 8.02
CA LYS A 162 19.82 13.26 7.53
C LYS A 162 18.77 12.95 8.59
N LEU A 163 18.94 13.51 9.77
CA LEU A 163 18.04 13.26 10.91
C LEU A 163 16.79 14.14 10.86
N SER A 164 16.69 15.06 9.91
CA SER A 164 15.51 15.90 9.76
C SER A 164 14.27 15.04 9.50
N MET A 165 13.27 15.18 10.38
CA MET A 165 11.96 14.53 10.21
C MET A 165 11.11 15.22 9.16
N TYR A 166 11.52 16.41 8.74
CA TYR A 166 10.96 17.15 7.61
C TYR A 166 11.98 17.08 6.48
N ALA A 167 11.53 16.81 5.26
CA ALA A 167 12.40 16.93 4.11
C ALA A 167 12.86 18.40 4.02
N GLU A 168 14.15 18.64 4.18
CA GLU A 168 14.71 19.96 4.00
C GLU A 168 14.42 20.42 2.58
N ALA A 169 13.83 21.60 2.46
CA ALA A 169 13.73 22.29 1.20
C ALA A 169 15.16 22.49 0.69
N GLY A 170 15.57 21.66 -0.26
CA GLY A 170 16.92 21.73 -0.81
C GLY A 170 17.25 23.18 -1.14
N SER A 171 18.48 23.57 -0.86
CA SER A 171 19.02 24.93 -0.86
C SER A 171 18.83 25.75 -2.16
N THR A 172 18.11 25.21 -3.14
CA THR A 172 17.88 25.81 -4.46
C THR A 172 16.42 26.08 -4.81
N SER A 173 15.43 25.62 -4.00
CA SER A 173 14.02 25.91 -4.25
C SER A 173 13.46 26.84 -3.19
N THR A 174 13.23 28.08 -3.56
CA THR A 174 12.61 29.12 -2.71
C THR A 174 11.24 28.67 -2.18
N GLY A 175 11.13 28.63 -0.88
CA GLY A 175 9.97 28.53 0.02
C GLY A 175 8.69 27.81 -0.45
N PHE A 176 8.00 28.32 -1.44
CA PHE A 176 6.69 27.81 -1.86
C PHE A 176 6.76 26.49 -2.65
N ALA A 177 7.81 26.28 -3.43
CA ALA A 177 7.97 25.04 -4.21
C ALA A 177 8.29 23.83 -3.30
N ALA A 178 9.04 24.06 -2.22
CA ALA A 178 9.35 23.04 -1.24
C ALA A 178 8.15 22.69 -0.35
N VAL A 179 7.43 23.68 0.15
CA VAL A 179 6.16 23.47 0.89
C VAL A 179 5.11 22.84 -0.03
N GLY A 180 5.06 23.25 -1.29
CA GLY A 180 4.18 22.67 -2.30
C GLY A 180 4.47 21.19 -2.55
N GLY A 181 5.70 20.82 -2.83
CA GLY A 181 6.09 19.43 -3.12
C GLY A 181 5.99 18.49 -1.92
N LEU A 182 6.34 18.98 -0.72
CA LEU A 182 6.48 18.13 0.46
C LEU A 182 5.24 18.04 1.34
N LEU A 183 4.41 19.08 1.39
CA LEU A 183 3.20 19.13 2.20
C LEU A 183 1.92 19.14 1.37
N LEU A 184 1.83 20.04 0.40
CA LEU A 184 0.58 20.19 -0.36
C LEU A 184 0.35 19.02 -1.32
N MET A 185 1.41 18.45 -1.90
CA MET A 185 1.33 17.31 -2.81
C MET A 185 0.75 16.07 -2.15
N PRO A 186 1.29 15.58 -1.02
CA PRO A 186 0.71 14.46 -0.32
C PRO A 186 -0.71 14.76 0.17
N LEU A 187 -0.96 15.98 0.65
CA LEU A 187 -2.28 16.36 1.17
C LEU A 187 -3.35 16.50 0.09
N LEU A 188 -3.00 16.98 -1.11
CA LEU A 188 -3.98 17.29 -2.15
C LEU A 188 -4.07 16.25 -3.25
N VAL A 189 -2.97 15.55 -3.56
CA VAL A 189 -2.87 14.70 -4.76
C VAL A 189 -2.88 13.21 -4.42
N GLN A 190 -2.38 12.81 -3.27
CA GLN A 190 -2.37 11.39 -2.88
C GLN A 190 -3.77 10.77 -2.70
N TRP A 191 -4.76 11.59 -2.41
CA TRP A 191 -6.15 11.14 -2.33
C TRP A 191 -6.73 10.77 -3.69
N TRP A 192 -6.17 11.32 -4.77
CA TRP A 192 -6.60 11.13 -6.15
C TRP A 192 -5.78 10.08 -6.89
N SER A 193 -4.69 9.59 -6.30
CA SER A 193 -3.92 8.48 -6.83
C SER A 193 -4.02 7.27 -5.92
N SER A 194 -4.13 6.09 -6.48
CA SER A 194 -3.87 4.88 -5.71
C SER A 194 -2.37 4.71 -5.55
N TRP A 195 -1.94 4.15 -4.43
CA TRP A 195 -0.52 3.88 -4.20
C TRP A 195 0.05 2.97 -5.31
N TYR A 196 -0.66 1.90 -5.59
CA TYR A 196 -0.52 1.05 -6.78
C TYR A 196 -1.89 0.39 -7.04
N PRO A 197 -2.14 -0.13 -8.25
CA PRO A 197 -3.39 -0.85 -8.51
C PRO A 197 -3.58 -2.00 -7.52
N GLY A 198 -4.72 -2.05 -6.85
CA GLY A 198 -5.02 -3.01 -5.77
C GLY A 198 -4.81 -2.48 -4.34
N ALA A 199 -4.17 -1.31 -4.16
CA ALA A 199 -4.10 -0.58 -2.89
C ALA A 199 -4.79 0.78 -3.00
N GLU A 200 -6.05 0.75 -3.43
CA GLU A 200 -6.85 1.92 -3.73
C GLU A 200 -7.22 2.72 -2.48
N PRO A 201 -7.32 4.06 -2.60
CA PRO A 201 -7.94 4.89 -1.58
C PRO A 201 -9.39 4.42 -1.32
N GLY A 202 -9.77 4.36 -0.06
CA GLY A 202 -11.06 3.81 0.32
C GLY A 202 -11.10 2.30 0.45
N GLY A 203 -9.98 1.62 0.23
CA GLY A 203 -9.82 0.17 0.35
C GLY A 203 -10.12 -0.57 -0.94
N GLY A 204 -9.26 -1.50 -1.28
CA GLY A 204 -9.38 -2.42 -2.39
C GLY A 204 -8.52 -3.64 -2.13
N GLY A 205 -8.60 -4.64 -2.99
CA GLY A 205 -7.74 -5.80 -2.95
C GLY A 205 -7.72 -6.52 -1.60
N TYR A 206 -6.53 -6.82 -1.11
CA TYR A 206 -6.34 -7.54 0.14
C TYR A 206 -6.77 -6.76 1.40
N ILE A 207 -6.83 -5.42 1.34
CA ILE A 207 -7.33 -4.59 2.45
C ILE A 207 -8.86 -4.73 2.53
N ALA A 208 -9.56 -4.62 1.40
CA ALA A 208 -11.01 -4.84 1.34
C ALA A 208 -11.36 -6.25 1.81
N GLN A 209 -10.62 -7.27 1.39
CA GLN A 209 -10.82 -8.67 1.79
C GLN A 209 -10.82 -8.83 3.33
N ARG A 210 -9.96 -8.13 4.04
CA ARG A 210 -9.91 -8.16 5.51
C ARG A 210 -11.11 -7.46 6.15
N MET A 211 -11.54 -6.33 5.61
CA MET A 211 -12.74 -5.61 6.07
C MET A 211 -14.01 -6.44 5.85
N LEU A 212 -14.12 -7.10 4.70
CA LEU A 212 -15.23 -7.97 4.34
C LEU A 212 -15.33 -9.21 5.24
N ALA A 213 -14.17 -9.75 5.66
CA ALA A 213 -14.11 -10.90 6.57
C ALA A 213 -14.33 -10.55 8.05
N ALA A 214 -14.38 -9.27 8.41
CA ALA A 214 -14.59 -8.84 9.79
C ALA A 214 -15.99 -9.27 10.30
N LYS A 215 -16.11 -9.51 11.61
CA LYS A 215 -17.35 -9.94 12.25
C LYS A 215 -18.48 -8.91 12.07
N ASP A 216 -18.15 -7.65 12.27
CA ASP A 216 -19.07 -6.52 12.23
C ASP A 216 -18.34 -5.24 11.77
N GLU A 217 -19.08 -4.12 11.71
CA GLU A 217 -18.55 -2.83 11.26
C GLU A 217 -17.45 -2.28 12.16
N ASP A 218 -17.58 -2.43 13.49
CA ASP A 218 -16.60 -1.91 14.44
C ASP A 218 -15.30 -2.71 14.40
N ASN A 219 -15.37 -4.03 14.22
CA ASN A 219 -14.20 -4.87 13.99
C ASN A 219 -13.52 -4.54 12.64
N ALA A 220 -14.28 -4.22 11.59
CA ALA A 220 -13.72 -3.78 10.31
C ALA A 220 -12.93 -2.46 10.48
N VAL A 221 -13.51 -1.47 11.15
CA VAL A 221 -12.85 -0.18 11.47
C VAL A 221 -11.63 -0.41 12.35
N GLY A 222 -11.76 -1.20 13.42
CA GLY A 222 -10.70 -1.48 14.39
C GLY A 222 -9.49 -2.18 13.79
N SER A 223 -9.71 -3.16 12.91
CA SER A 223 -8.63 -3.90 12.27
C SER A 223 -7.79 -3.03 11.35
N VAL A 224 -8.44 -2.19 10.52
CA VAL A 224 -7.73 -1.28 9.61
C VAL A 224 -7.03 -0.17 10.40
N PHE A 225 -7.64 0.35 11.46
CA PHE A 225 -7.02 1.36 12.31
C PHE A 225 -5.80 0.82 13.05
N PHE A 226 -5.89 -0.37 13.64
CA PHE A 226 -4.75 -1.04 14.28
C PHE A 226 -3.60 -1.25 13.28
N PHE A 227 -3.91 -1.69 12.07
CA PHE A 227 -2.92 -1.84 11.01
C PHE A 227 -2.20 -0.50 10.72
N GLN A 228 -2.94 0.62 10.61
CA GLN A 228 -2.34 1.92 10.35
C GLN A 228 -1.36 2.34 11.45
N VAL A 229 -1.72 2.15 12.72
CA VAL A 229 -0.85 2.48 13.86
C VAL A 229 0.39 1.57 13.88
N ALA A 230 0.21 0.26 13.82
CA ALA A 230 1.31 -0.70 13.89
C ALA A 230 2.28 -0.53 12.71
N HIS A 231 1.77 -0.39 11.51
CA HIS A 231 2.56 -0.30 10.28
C HIS A 231 3.31 1.03 10.16
N TYR A 232 2.68 2.14 10.53
CA TYR A 232 3.24 3.46 10.25
C TYR A 232 3.86 4.17 11.45
N ALA A 233 3.50 3.86 12.67
CA ALA A 233 4.08 4.49 13.84
C ALA A 233 5.21 3.66 14.46
N ILE A 234 5.08 2.33 14.48
CA ILE A 234 6.00 1.44 15.22
C ILE A 234 7.05 0.83 14.28
N ARG A 235 6.59 0.22 13.18
CA ARG A 235 7.42 -0.58 12.28
C ARG A 235 8.61 0.16 11.62
N PRO A 236 8.56 1.45 11.26
CA PRO A 236 9.64 2.10 10.54
C PRO A 236 10.94 2.24 11.33
N TRP A 237 10.86 2.40 12.65
CA TRP A 237 12.00 2.81 13.47
C TRP A 237 13.19 1.85 13.44
N PRO A 238 13.03 0.54 13.65
CA PRO A 238 14.17 -0.36 13.59
C PRO A 238 14.85 -0.33 12.21
N TRP A 239 14.10 -0.19 11.14
CA TRP A 239 14.69 -0.13 9.80
C TRP A 239 15.43 1.17 9.53
N ILE A 240 14.90 2.30 10.00
CA ILE A 240 15.57 3.59 9.91
C ILE A 240 16.91 3.54 10.65
N LEU A 241 16.94 2.98 11.87
CA LEU A 241 18.16 2.88 12.65
C LEU A 241 19.21 1.99 11.97
N VAL A 242 18.82 0.83 11.41
CA VAL A 242 19.74 -0.04 10.65
C VAL A 242 20.25 0.68 9.40
N ALA A 243 19.38 1.40 8.68
CA ALA A 243 19.77 2.16 7.50
C ALA A 243 20.74 3.28 7.83
N LEU A 244 20.52 4.02 8.92
CA LEU A 244 21.46 5.05 9.39
C LEU A 244 22.80 4.44 9.81
N ALA A 245 22.79 3.33 10.52
CA ALA A 245 24.02 2.61 10.90
C ALA A 245 24.77 2.10 9.66
N SER A 246 24.09 1.67 8.63
CA SER A 246 24.72 1.24 7.38
C SER A 246 25.48 2.35 6.65
N LEU A 247 25.08 3.61 6.81
CA LEU A 247 25.78 4.76 6.23
C LEU A 247 27.12 5.05 6.92
N VAL A 248 27.30 4.55 8.13
CA VAL A 248 28.59 4.67 8.85
C VAL A 248 29.55 3.59 8.37
N ILE A 249 29.07 2.35 8.20
CA ILE A 249 29.92 1.19 7.86
C ILE A 249 30.15 1.09 6.35
N TYR A 250 29.10 1.36 5.57
CA TYR A 250 29.11 1.29 4.11
C TYR A 250 28.61 2.63 3.54
N PRO A 251 29.43 3.69 3.49
CA PRO A 251 29.01 5.01 3.00
C PRO A 251 28.47 5.01 1.58
N THR A 252 29.00 4.13 0.72
CA THR A 252 28.63 4.03 -0.70
C THR A 252 28.19 2.61 -1.08
N VAL A 253 27.53 2.49 -2.24
CA VAL A 253 27.19 1.17 -2.81
C VAL A 253 28.45 0.38 -3.17
N ALA A 254 29.53 1.07 -3.57
CA ALA A 254 30.81 0.43 -3.87
C ALA A 254 31.42 -0.26 -2.64
N ASP A 255 31.23 0.30 -1.44
CA ASP A 255 31.71 -0.32 -0.20
C ASP A 255 30.95 -1.63 0.09
N ILE A 256 29.64 -1.63 -0.18
CA ILE A 256 28.84 -2.86 -0.07
C ILE A 256 29.32 -3.90 -1.11
N GLN A 257 29.54 -3.48 -2.36
CA GLN A 257 30.00 -4.39 -3.41
C GLN A 257 31.39 -4.97 -3.08
N THR A 258 32.26 -4.17 -2.47
CA THR A 258 33.59 -4.63 -2.04
C THR A 258 33.49 -5.65 -0.91
N ALA A 259 32.55 -5.45 0.03
CA ALA A 259 32.33 -6.37 1.13
C ALA A 259 31.65 -7.68 0.69
N PHE A 260 30.84 -7.63 -0.39
CA PHE A 260 30.08 -8.76 -0.93
C PHE A 260 30.35 -8.92 -2.44
N PRO A 261 31.57 -9.35 -2.85
CA PRO A 261 31.97 -9.39 -4.27
C PRO A 261 31.16 -10.38 -5.10
N ASP A 262 30.61 -11.41 -4.51
CA ASP A 262 29.80 -12.44 -5.18
C ASP A 262 28.32 -12.04 -5.34
N ALA A 263 27.87 -10.94 -4.73
CA ALA A 263 26.50 -10.45 -4.87
C ALA A 263 26.32 -9.71 -6.19
N ASN A 264 25.37 -10.20 -7.03
CA ASN A 264 25.19 -9.69 -8.41
C ASN A 264 24.30 -8.44 -8.49
N ASN A 265 23.44 -8.20 -7.50
CA ASN A 265 22.41 -7.17 -7.53
C ASN A 265 22.58 -6.13 -6.41
N VAL A 266 23.84 -5.73 -6.13
CA VAL A 266 24.11 -4.75 -5.08
C VAL A 266 23.58 -3.37 -5.50
N ALA A 267 22.73 -2.82 -4.68
CA ALA A 267 22.16 -1.51 -4.83
C ALA A 267 22.00 -0.86 -3.44
N GLU A 268 21.44 0.31 -3.37
CA GLU A 268 21.30 1.06 -2.12
C GLU A 268 20.44 0.35 -1.07
N ASP A 269 19.42 -0.39 -1.51
CA ASP A 269 18.57 -1.20 -0.65
C ASP A 269 19.27 -2.45 -0.07
N SER A 270 20.47 -2.78 -0.55
CA SER A 270 21.32 -3.84 0.01
C SER A 270 21.95 -3.47 1.36
N GLY A 271 21.94 -2.18 1.74
CA GLY A 271 22.51 -1.74 3.02
C GLY A 271 21.89 -2.41 4.24
N TYR A 272 20.58 -2.71 4.22
CA TYR A 272 19.93 -3.44 5.32
C TYR A 272 20.47 -4.87 5.44
N SER A 273 20.48 -5.65 4.36
CA SER A 273 20.98 -7.02 4.38
C SER A 273 22.49 -7.09 4.72
N ALA A 274 23.29 -6.14 4.23
CA ALA A 274 24.70 -6.04 4.57
C ALA A 274 24.95 -5.84 6.07
N MET A 275 24.07 -5.12 6.77
CA MET A 275 24.19 -4.93 8.22
C MET A 275 23.84 -6.18 9.03
N LEU A 276 23.07 -7.12 8.49
CA LEU A 276 22.64 -8.32 9.22
C LEU A 276 23.77 -9.31 9.48
N VAL A 277 24.87 -9.26 8.70
CA VAL A 277 26.04 -10.13 8.90
C VAL A 277 26.71 -9.93 10.26
N PHE A 278 26.54 -8.75 10.87
CA PHE A 278 27.12 -8.41 12.17
C PHE A 278 26.29 -8.93 13.36
N LEU A 279 25.15 -9.59 13.12
CA LEU A 279 24.34 -10.13 14.19
C LEU A 279 24.96 -11.41 14.79
N PRO A 280 24.90 -11.60 16.11
CA PRO A 280 25.20 -12.87 16.73
C PRO A 280 24.33 -14.01 16.16
N ALA A 281 24.87 -15.23 16.08
CA ALA A 281 24.25 -16.36 15.38
C ALA A 281 22.77 -16.61 15.74
N GLY A 282 22.38 -16.49 17.02
CA GLY A 282 20.99 -16.67 17.45
C GLY A 282 20.06 -15.55 16.92
N TRP A 283 20.51 -14.29 16.96
CA TRP A 283 19.77 -13.16 16.42
C TRP A 283 19.72 -13.19 14.90
N LEU A 284 20.80 -13.56 14.25
CA LEU A 284 20.84 -13.76 12.81
C LEU A 284 19.80 -14.79 12.37
N GLY A 285 19.73 -15.94 13.06
CA GLY A 285 18.71 -16.96 12.80
C GLY A 285 17.29 -16.45 12.99
N LEU A 286 17.03 -15.67 14.05
CA LEU A 286 15.72 -15.07 14.30
C LEU A 286 15.34 -14.07 13.19
N VAL A 287 16.27 -13.18 12.80
CA VAL A 287 16.02 -12.18 11.75
C VAL A 287 15.80 -12.85 10.40
N LEU A 288 16.64 -13.80 10.01
CA LEU A 288 16.45 -14.56 8.76
C LEU A 288 15.10 -15.30 8.75
N THR A 289 14.75 -15.96 9.85
CA THR A 289 13.44 -16.61 9.99
C THR A 289 12.32 -15.59 9.85
N SER A 290 12.44 -14.41 10.45
CA SER A 290 11.43 -13.35 10.34
C SER A 290 11.31 -12.79 8.92
N LEU A 291 12.41 -12.67 8.18
CA LEU A 291 12.41 -12.22 6.79
C LEU A 291 11.78 -13.26 5.86
N ILE A 292 12.10 -14.53 6.03
CA ILE A 292 11.46 -15.64 5.30
C ILE A 292 9.97 -15.67 5.62
N ALA A 293 9.61 -15.52 6.88
CA ALA A 293 8.23 -15.47 7.33
C ALA A 293 7.46 -14.28 6.74
N ALA A 294 8.06 -13.10 6.70
CA ALA A 294 7.49 -11.90 6.07
C ALA A 294 7.30 -12.09 4.56
N TYR A 295 8.27 -12.73 3.89
CA TYR A 295 8.14 -13.13 2.48
C TYR A 295 6.95 -14.06 2.28
N MET A 296 6.87 -15.15 3.05
CA MET A 296 5.79 -16.14 2.97
C MET A 296 4.43 -15.52 3.23
N SER A 297 4.30 -14.67 4.25
CA SER A 297 3.06 -13.94 4.57
C SER A 297 2.62 -13.07 3.40
N THR A 298 3.53 -12.27 2.84
CA THR A 298 3.22 -11.38 1.73
C THR A 298 2.80 -12.17 0.49
N ILE A 299 3.61 -13.14 0.06
CA ILE A 299 3.34 -13.95 -1.13
C ILE A 299 2.06 -14.76 -0.96
N SER A 300 1.82 -15.39 0.20
CA SER A 300 0.60 -16.17 0.43
C SER A 300 -0.66 -15.29 0.40
N THR A 301 -0.58 -14.08 0.95
CA THR A 301 -1.67 -13.10 0.85
C THR A 301 -1.99 -12.75 -0.60
N HIS A 302 -0.97 -12.46 -1.41
CA HIS A 302 -1.12 -12.12 -2.82
C HIS A 302 -1.62 -13.31 -3.64
N LEU A 303 -1.12 -14.52 -3.40
CA LEU A 303 -1.60 -15.74 -4.05
C LEU A 303 -3.08 -16.02 -3.73
N ASN A 304 -3.48 -15.91 -2.46
CA ASN A 304 -4.88 -16.07 -2.05
C ASN A 304 -5.80 -15.01 -2.68
N TRP A 305 -5.37 -13.76 -2.66
CA TRP A 305 -6.12 -12.66 -3.26
C TRP A 305 -6.27 -12.86 -4.77
N GLY A 306 -5.18 -13.11 -5.50
CA GLY A 306 -5.20 -13.34 -6.94
C GLY A 306 -6.00 -14.58 -7.32
N ALA A 307 -5.83 -15.70 -6.60
CA ALA A 307 -6.61 -16.91 -6.84
C ALA A 307 -8.12 -16.68 -6.59
N SER A 308 -8.48 -15.90 -5.57
CA SER A 308 -9.89 -15.54 -5.31
C SER A 308 -10.51 -14.79 -6.49
N TYR A 309 -9.78 -13.85 -7.09
CA TYR A 309 -10.25 -13.12 -8.28
C TYR A 309 -10.37 -14.03 -9.50
N VAL A 310 -9.35 -14.86 -9.76
CA VAL A 310 -9.40 -15.82 -10.88
C VAL A 310 -10.59 -16.77 -10.73
N VAL A 311 -10.82 -17.29 -9.54
CA VAL A 311 -11.89 -18.27 -9.29
C VAL A 311 -13.27 -17.62 -9.27
N ASN A 312 -13.48 -16.60 -8.43
CA ASN A 312 -14.83 -16.08 -8.18
C ASN A 312 -15.26 -15.02 -9.18
N ASP A 313 -14.33 -14.17 -9.62
CA ASP A 313 -14.65 -13.00 -10.44
C ASP A 313 -14.38 -13.22 -11.93
N PHE A 314 -13.59 -14.23 -12.30
CA PHE A 314 -13.36 -14.60 -13.70
C PHE A 314 -13.93 -15.97 -14.04
N TRP A 315 -13.43 -17.06 -13.43
CA TRP A 315 -13.83 -18.42 -13.84
C TRP A 315 -15.32 -18.70 -13.62
N LYS A 316 -15.79 -18.55 -12.39
CA LYS A 316 -17.20 -18.78 -12.02
C LYS A 316 -18.16 -17.84 -12.75
N GLU A 317 -17.74 -16.64 -13.08
CA GLU A 317 -18.61 -15.65 -13.73
C GLU A 317 -18.73 -15.87 -15.25
N TYR A 318 -17.62 -16.25 -15.92
CA TYR A 318 -17.54 -16.24 -17.40
C TYR A 318 -17.34 -17.62 -18.03
N ILE A 319 -16.76 -18.58 -17.31
CA ILE A 319 -16.39 -19.88 -17.89
C ILE A 319 -17.33 -20.97 -17.41
N GLU A 320 -17.51 -21.15 -16.10
CA GLU A 320 -18.24 -22.27 -15.53
C GLU A 320 -19.06 -21.79 -14.31
N LYS A 321 -20.28 -21.30 -14.58
CA LYS A 321 -21.16 -20.70 -13.54
C LYS A 321 -21.59 -21.69 -12.45
N ASP A 322 -21.79 -22.93 -12.85
CA ASP A 322 -22.27 -24.01 -11.97
C ASP A 322 -21.13 -24.93 -11.49
N ALA A 323 -19.88 -24.42 -11.50
CA ALA A 323 -18.72 -25.17 -11.04
C ALA A 323 -18.89 -25.59 -9.57
N SER A 324 -18.60 -26.87 -9.31
CA SER A 324 -18.63 -27.40 -7.94
C SER A 324 -17.51 -26.79 -7.08
N GLU A 325 -17.73 -26.71 -5.77
CA GLU A 325 -16.73 -26.17 -4.82
C GLU A 325 -15.37 -26.90 -4.95
N LYS A 326 -15.37 -28.22 -5.15
CA LYS A 326 -14.13 -28.99 -5.40
C LYS A 326 -13.42 -28.52 -6.66
N ARG A 327 -14.17 -28.22 -7.73
CA ARG A 327 -13.62 -27.71 -8.98
C ARG A 327 -12.99 -26.34 -8.79
N LEU A 328 -13.70 -25.43 -8.10
CA LEU A 328 -13.21 -24.08 -7.81
C LEU A 328 -11.93 -24.09 -6.97
N VAL A 329 -11.84 -24.95 -5.96
CA VAL A 329 -10.62 -25.15 -5.17
C VAL A 329 -9.45 -25.62 -6.03
N TRP A 330 -9.69 -26.55 -6.98
CA TRP A 330 -8.65 -27.03 -7.91
C TRP A 330 -8.15 -25.91 -8.81
N ILE A 331 -9.06 -25.12 -9.38
CA ILE A 331 -8.73 -23.96 -10.23
C ILE A 331 -7.91 -22.94 -9.43
N GLY A 332 -8.29 -22.69 -8.18
CA GLY A 332 -7.53 -21.81 -7.28
C GLY A 332 -6.10 -22.29 -7.04
N ARG A 333 -5.90 -23.58 -6.82
CA ARG A 333 -4.56 -24.18 -6.66
C ARG A 333 -3.72 -24.04 -7.93
N ILE A 334 -4.30 -24.31 -9.10
CA ILE A 334 -3.61 -24.14 -10.38
C ILE A 334 -3.24 -22.67 -10.59
N ALA A 335 -4.16 -21.75 -10.37
CA ALA A 335 -3.91 -20.32 -10.46
C ALA A 335 -2.76 -19.87 -9.52
N THR A 336 -2.73 -20.37 -8.30
CA THR A 336 -1.65 -20.11 -7.33
C THR A 336 -0.28 -20.53 -7.88
N VAL A 337 -0.18 -21.75 -8.41
CA VAL A 337 1.09 -22.26 -8.97
C VAL A 337 1.53 -21.46 -10.19
N ILE A 338 0.59 -21.17 -11.12
CA ILE A 338 0.89 -20.38 -12.33
C ILE A 338 1.35 -18.96 -11.95
N MET A 339 0.62 -18.28 -11.08
CA MET A 339 0.99 -16.92 -10.66
C MET A 339 2.36 -16.89 -9.99
N MET A 340 2.67 -17.87 -9.14
CA MET A 340 3.98 -17.94 -8.50
C MET A 340 5.11 -18.20 -9.50
N ALA A 341 4.90 -19.10 -10.48
CA ALA A 341 5.86 -19.34 -11.54
C ALA A 341 6.11 -18.09 -12.40
N LEU A 342 5.04 -17.36 -12.75
CA LEU A 342 5.16 -16.10 -13.48
C LEU A 342 5.89 -15.03 -12.64
N ALA A 343 5.62 -14.95 -11.35
CA ALA A 343 6.32 -14.02 -10.47
C ALA A 343 7.82 -14.33 -10.36
N ALA A 344 8.19 -15.60 -10.29
CA ALA A 344 9.60 -16.02 -10.31
C ALA A 344 10.28 -15.64 -11.64
N LEU A 345 9.64 -15.93 -12.78
CA LEU A 345 10.17 -15.56 -14.10
C LEU A 345 10.38 -14.05 -14.25
N VAL A 346 9.45 -13.24 -13.76
CA VAL A 346 9.60 -11.78 -13.75
C VAL A 346 10.72 -11.36 -12.80
N ALA A 347 10.81 -11.95 -11.60
CA ALA A 347 11.82 -11.60 -10.60
C ALA A 347 13.25 -11.80 -11.11
N PHE A 348 13.51 -12.85 -11.88
CA PHE A 348 14.83 -13.10 -12.47
C PHE A 348 15.27 -12.04 -13.50
N ASN A 349 14.32 -11.26 -14.04
CA ASN A 349 14.60 -10.21 -14.99
C ASN A 349 14.54 -8.80 -14.39
N LEU A 350 14.21 -8.69 -13.09
CA LEU A 350 14.20 -7.40 -12.39
C LEU A 350 15.60 -7.07 -11.85
N THR A 351 16.05 -5.85 -12.12
CA THR A 351 17.32 -5.33 -11.59
C THR A 351 17.11 -4.43 -10.37
N SER A 352 15.95 -3.75 -10.30
CA SER A 352 15.64 -2.80 -9.24
C SER A 352 14.18 -2.88 -8.81
N ALA A 353 13.96 -3.08 -7.52
CA ALA A 353 12.62 -3.01 -6.91
C ALA A 353 12.01 -1.60 -7.03
N SER A 354 12.85 -0.56 -6.97
CA SER A 354 12.43 0.84 -7.06
C SER A 354 11.82 1.18 -8.42
N GLN A 355 12.43 0.73 -9.53
CA GLN A 355 11.90 0.96 -10.88
C GLN A 355 10.52 0.32 -11.06
N THR A 356 10.38 -0.95 -10.63
CA THR A 356 9.10 -1.65 -10.69
C THR A 356 8.04 -0.95 -9.85
N PHE A 357 8.41 -0.49 -8.66
CA PHE A 357 7.52 0.25 -7.78
C PHE A 357 7.07 1.58 -8.40
N ASN A 358 7.97 2.36 -9.01
CA ASN A 358 7.64 3.61 -9.69
C ASN A 358 6.66 3.40 -10.85
N LEU A 359 6.82 2.33 -11.62
CA LEU A 359 5.86 1.97 -12.66
C LEU A 359 4.48 1.65 -12.07
N LEU A 360 4.42 0.86 -10.98
CA LEU A 360 3.16 0.54 -10.31
C LEU A 360 2.46 1.79 -9.76
N VAL A 361 3.21 2.73 -9.18
CA VAL A 361 2.68 4.02 -8.70
C VAL A 361 2.13 4.85 -9.85
N SER A 362 2.83 4.91 -10.98
CA SER A 362 2.37 5.62 -12.18
C SER A 362 1.08 5.02 -12.74
N LEU A 363 0.95 3.70 -12.76
CA LEU A 363 -0.28 3.01 -13.16
C LEU A 363 -1.48 3.31 -12.24
N GLY A 364 -1.21 3.68 -10.98
CA GLY A 364 -2.21 4.10 -10.00
C GLY A 364 -2.58 5.59 -10.09
N ALA A 365 -1.82 6.40 -10.83
CA ALA A 365 -2.00 7.84 -10.84
C ALA A 365 -3.37 8.25 -11.44
N GLY A 366 -4.16 8.98 -10.66
CA GLY A 366 -5.48 9.50 -11.07
C GLY A 366 -6.65 8.52 -10.99
N THR A 367 -6.42 7.22 -10.76
CA THR A 367 -7.51 6.24 -10.61
C THR A 367 -8.17 6.31 -9.23
N GLY A 368 -7.48 6.80 -8.21
CA GLY A 368 -8.00 6.90 -6.85
C GLY A 368 -9.27 7.75 -6.75
N GLY A 369 -9.32 8.85 -7.48
CA GLY A 369 -10.47 9.76 -7.47
C GLY A 369 -11.78 9.09 -7.87
N VAL A 370 -11.81 8.32 -8.95
CA VAL A 370 -13.03 7.61 -9.38
C VAL A 370 -13.43 6.52 -8.40
N LEU A 371 -12.46 5.85 -7.77
CA LEU A 371 -12.71 4.79 -6.79
C LEU A 371 -13.28 5.33 -5.47
N LEU A 372 -12.92 6.55 -5.07
CA LEU A 372 -13.57 7.27 -3.97
C LEU A 372 -14.97 7.75 -4.38
N ALA A 373 -15.07 8.36 -5.54
CA ALA A 373 -16.31 8.95 -6.04
C ALA A 373 -17.42 7.91 -6.25
N ARG A 374 -17.10 6.67 -6.62
CA ARG A 374 -18.10 5.59 -6.82
C ARG A 374 -18.97 5.32 -5.59
N TRP A 375 -18.48 5.58 -4.40
CA TRP A 375 -19.21 5.39 -3.15
C TRP A 375 -20.14 6.56 -2.82
N PHE A 376 -19.76 7.78 -3.21
CA PHE A 376 -20.43 9.01 -2.75
C PHE A 376 -21.10 9.81 -3.87
N TRP A 377 -20.91 9.42 -5.13
CA TRP A 377 -21.49 10.12 -6.27
C TRP A 377 -22.18 9.15 -7.24
N TRP A 378 -23.50 9.26 -7.31
CA TRP A 378 -24.36 8.37 -8.10
C TRP A 378 -24.02 8.32 -9.59
N ARG A 379 -23.49 9.42 -10.14
CA ARG A 379 -23.25 9.59 -11.59
C ARG A 379 -22.10 8.74 -12.11
N VAL A 380 -21.14 8.40 -11.27
CA VAL A 380 -20.03 7.49 -11.63
C VAL A 380 -20.58 6.14 -12.08
N ASN A 381 -20.07 5.65 -13.22
CA ASN A 381 -20.49 4.40 -13.82
C ASN A 381 -19.29 3.52 -14.23
N ALA A 382 -19.54 2.33 -14.74
CA ALA A 382 -18.47 1.39 -15.12
C ALA A 382 -17.50 1.97 -16.18
N ILE A 383 -18.01 2.78 -17.12
CA ILE A 383 -17.17 3.37 -18.17
C ILE A 383 -16.23 4.43 -17.57
N SER A 384 -16.65 5.14 -16.53
CA SER A 384 -15.78 6.07 -15.81
C SER A 384 -14.53 5.36 -15.26
N GLU A 385 -14.70 4.18 -14.64
CA GLU A 385 -13.56 3.41 -14.13
C GLU A 385 -12.72 2.78 -15.25
N ILE A 386 -13.34 2.29 -16.31
CA ILE A 386 -12.63 1.75 -17.49
C ILE A 386 -11.73 2.83 -18.10
N VAL A 387 -12.28 4.03 -18.33
CA VAL A 387 -11.51 5.16 -18.88
C VAL A 387 -10.40 5.59 -17.93
N ALA A 388 -10.66 5.62 -16.62
CA ALA A 388 -9.61 5.92 -15.63
C ALA A 388 -8.43 4.94 -15.72
N ILE A 389 -8.69 3.63 -15.81
CA ILE A 389 -7.64 2.61 -15.89
C ILE A 389 -6.88 2.71 -17.22
N ILE A 390 -7.59 2.84 -18.34
CA ILE A 390 -6.97 2.92 -19.66
C ILE A 390 -6.13 4.19 -19.78
N SER A 391 -6.68 5.34 -19.39
CA SER A 391 -5.95 6.61 -19.44
C SER A 391 -4.75 6.62 -18.50
N ALA A 392 -4.86 6.07 -17.28
CA ALA A 392 -3.74 5.94 -16.35
C ALA A 392 -2.63 5.05 -16.94
N THR A 393 -3.00 3.93 -17.58
CA THR A 393 -2.03 3.04 -18.24
C THR A 393 -1.32 3.75 -19.39
N ILE A 394 -2.06 4.43 -20.27
CA ILE A 394 -1.47 5.17 -21.41
C ILE A 394 -0.54 6.28 -20.89
N VAL A 395 -0.99 7.05 -19.91
CA VAL A 395 -0.18 8.12 -19.30
C VAL A 395 1.07 7.55 -18.65
N ALA A 396 0.96 6.48 -17.86
CA ALA A 396 2.10 5.84 -17.22
C ALA A 396 3.13 5.33 -18.24
N LEU A 397 2.67 4.66 -19.30
CA LEU A 397 3.55 4.18 -20.36
C LEU A 397 4.22 5.34 -21.12
N PHE A 398 3.49 6.41 -21.41
CA PHE A 398 4.04 7.59 -22.06
C PHE A 398 5.16 8.21 -21.21
N PHE A 399 4.89 8.49 -19.93
CA PHE A 399 5.87 9.11 -19.02
C PHE A 399 7.07 8.21 -18.69
N SER A 400 6.90 6.89 -18.69
CA SER A 400 7.96 5.94 -18.33
C SER A 400 8.84 5.52 -19.52
N PHE A 401 8.28 5.42 -20.73
CA PHE A 401 8.95 4.75 -21.85
C PHE A 401 9.19 5.64 -23.08
N THR A 402 8.67 6.88 -23.12
CA THR A 402 8.97 7.80 -24.22
C THR A 402 9.94 8.89 -23.79
N SER A 403 10.84 9.30 -24.69
CA SER A 403 11.77 10.41 -24.44
C SER A 403 11.02 11.70 -24.08
N ALA A 404 9.98 12.03 -24.84
CA ALA A 404 9.15 13.21 -24.58
C ALA A 404 8.48 13.16 -23.19
N GLY A 405 7.97 12.00 -22.78
CA GLY A 405 7.37 11.84 -21.45
C GLY A 405 8.41 11.97 -20.32
N GLN A 406 9.58 11.39 -20.50
CA GLN A 406 10.70 11.51 -19.56
C GLN A 406 11.21 12.96 -19.45
N ASP A 407 11.32 13.66 -20.56
CA ASP A 407 11.70 15.08 -20.59
C ASP A 407 10.69 15.94 -19.85
N ILE A 408 9.37 15.72 -20.08
CA ILE A 408 8.30 16.41 -19.34
C ILE A 408 8.40 16.06 -17.85
N SER A 409 8.60 14.80 -17.50
CA SER A 409 8.71 14.37 -16.10
C SER A 409 9.91 15.03 -15.40
N ASN A 410 11.07 15.07 -16.04
CA ASN A 410 12.28 15.66 -15.51
C ASN A 410 12.14 17.19 -15.33
N ASN A 411 11.55 17.88 -16.33
CA ASN A 411 11.29 19.32 -16.26
C ASN A 411 10.21 19.69 -15.24
N ALA A 412 9.18 18.86 -15.11
CA ALA A 412 8.11 19.07 -14.15
C ALA A 412 8.55 18.73 -12.71
N GLY A 413 9.55 17.88 -12.53
CA GLY A 413 10.02 17.43 -11.22
C GLY A 413 8.87 16.90 -10.34
N HIS A 414 8.69 17.51 -9.18
CA HIS A 414 7.61 17.13 -8.25
C HIS A 414 6.19 17.27 -8.81
N TRP A 415 6.00 18.05 -9.88
CA TRP A 415 4.70 18.25 -10.53
C TRP A 415 4.34 17.17 -11.55
N SER A 416 5.24 16.24 -11.84
CA SER A 416 4.99 15.15 -12.81
C SER A 416 3.80 14.29 -12.41
N ILE A 417 3.73 13.83 -11.16
CA ILE A 417 2.60 13.01 -10.67
C ILE A 417 1.27 13.78 -10.65
N PRO A 418 1.17 15.03 -10.13
CA PRO A 418 -0.03 15.85 -10.27
C PRO A 418 -0.52 16.04 -11.69
N LEU A 419 0.40 16.23 -12.63
CA LEU A 419 0.04 16.38 -14.03
C LEU A 419 -0.61 15.10 -14.56
N GLN A 420 -0.04 13.93 -14.26
CA GLN A 420 -0.63 12.63 -14.61
C GLN A 420 -2.01 12.45 -13.97
N VAL A 421 -2.15 12.77 -12.67
CA VAL A 421 -3.43 12.72 -11.95
C VAL A 421 -4.46 13.66 -12.60
N ALA A 422 -4.07 14.87 -12.98
CA ALA A 422 -4.96 15.83 -13.62
C ALA A 422 -5.46 15.32 -14.99
N ILE A 423 -4.57 14.77 -15.80
CA ILE A 423 -4.94 14.21 -17.12
C ILE A 423 -5.94 13.07 -16.96
N VAL A 424 -5.62 12.09 -16.09
CA VAL A 424 -6.48 10.91 -15.86
C VAL A 424 -7.81 11.30 -15.24
N THR A 425 -7.79 12.24 -14.27
CA THR A 425 -9.01 12.75 -13.63
C THR A 425 -9.92 13.45 -14.64
N SER A 426 -9.36 14.28 -15.51
CA SER A 426 -10.12 14.93 -16.58
C SER A 426 -10.76 13.90 -17.52
N ALA A 427 -10.01 12.88 -17.92
CA ALA A 427 -10.50 11.84 -18.83
C ALA A 427 -11.71 11.08 -18.23
N TRP A 428 -11.62 10.60 -17.00
CA TRP A 428 -12.74 9.88 -16.40
C TRP A 428 -13.93 10.78 -16.02
N LEU A 429 -13.69 12.04 -15.68
CA LEU A 429 -14.79 13.00 -15.47
C LEU A 429 -15.55 13.25 -16.77
N ILE A 430 -14.86 13.51 -17.87
CA ILE A 430 -15.48 13.66 -19.20
C ILE A 430 -16.29 12.39 -19.52
N ALA A 431 -15.70 11.22 -19.39
CA ALA A 431 -16.40 9.96 -19.61
C ALA A 431 -17.66 9.80 -18.74
N THR A 432 -17.59 10.22 -17.47
CA THR A 432 -18.72 10.19 -16.55
C THR A 432 -19.88 11.04 -17.05
N PHE A 433 -19.64 12.22 -17.61
CA PHE A 433 -20.69 13.12 -18.06
C PHE A 433 -21.28 12.74 -19.42
N ILE A 434 -20.48 12.23 -20.36
CA ILE A 434 -20.93 11.88 -21.71
C ILE A 434 -21.59 10.49 -21.81
N THR A 435 -21.38 9.62 -20.81
CA THR A 435 -21.94 8.27 -20.82
C THR A 435 -23.23 8.16 -20.00
N LYS A 436 -24.05 7.15 -20.29
CA LYS A 436 -25.30 6.91 -19.57
C LYS A 436 -25.01 6.52 -18.11
N PRO A 437 -25.81 7.04 -17.14
CA PRO A 437 -25.69 6.61 -15.74
C PRO A 437 -26.07 5.13 -15.55
N THR A 438 -25.72 4.61 -14.40
CA THR A 438 -26.17 3.29 -13.94
C THR A 438 -27.69 3.30 -13.75
N ASP A 439 -28.33 2.14 -13.97
CA ASP A 439 -29.76 1.94 -13.77
C ASP A 439 -30.20 2.36 -12.36
N HIS A 440 -31.29 3.13 -12.27
CA HIS A 440 -31.81 3.67 -11.01
C HIS A 440 -32.19 2.57 -10.00
N ARG A 441 -32.67 1.43 -10.44
CA ARG A 441 -33.00 0.30 -9.56
C ARG A 441 -31.76 -0.26 -8.85
N ILE A 442 -30.63 -0.32 -9.56
CA ILE A 442 -29.37 -0.78 -8.99
C ILE A 442 -28.83 0.25 -8.01
N LEU A 443 -28.84 1.55 -8.39
CA LEU A 443 -28.41 2.64 -7.52
C LEU A 443 -29.21 2.70 -6.23
N ARG A 444 -30.53 2.49 -6.32
CA ARG A 444 -31.42 2.43 -5.16
C ARG A 444 -31.04 1.28 -4.22
N LYS A 445 -30.94 0.04 -4.74
CA LYS A 445 -30.51 -1.13 -3.95
C LYS A 445 -29.15 -0.92 -3.29
N PHE A 446 -28.21 -0.30 -4.01
CA PHE A 446 -26.91 0.04 -3.45
C PHE A 446 -27.01 0.99 -2.25
N VAL A 447 -27.86 2.04 -2.34
CA VAL A 447 -28.10 2.97 -1.23
C VAL A 447 -28.82 2.28 -0.08
N GLU A 448 -29.81 1.42 -0.36
CA GLU A 448 -30.50 0.62 0.66
C GLU A 448 -29.54 -0.27 1.45
N GLN A 449 -28.61 -0.93 0.76
CA GLN A 449 -27.65 -1.87 1.35
C GLN A 449 -26.53 -1.19 2.11
N THR A 450 -25.94 -0.11 1.55
CA THR A 450 -24.69 0.46 2.08
C THR A 450 -24.90 1.77 2.84
N ASN A 451 -25.94 2.52 2.52
CA ASN A 451 -26.23 3.87 3.02
C ASN A 451 -24.98 4.78 3.13
N PRO A 452 -24.32 5.10 2.03
CA PRO A 452 -23.07 5.87 2.08
C PRO A 452 -23.26 7.30 2.60
N GLY A 453 -24.49 7.83 2.58
CA GLY A 453 -24.78 9.20 2.96
C GLY A 453 -24.36 10.22 1.89
N GLY A 454 -24.39 11.51 2.28
CA GLY A 454 -23.90 12.60 1.45
C GLY A 454 -24.86 13.13 0.38
N ALA A 455 -24.51 14.32 -0.13
CA ALA A 455 -25.31 15.03 -1.14
C ALA A 455 -25.29 14.37 -2.51
N GLY A 456 -24.26 13.60 -2.82
CA GLY A 456 -24.10 12.94 -4.13
C GLY A 456 -25.13 11.85 -4.42
N TRP A 457 -25.97 11.49 -3.45
CA TRP A 457 -27.06 10.52 -3.60
C TRP A 457 -28.46 11.17 -3.60
N ARG A 458 -28.56 12.50 -3.46
CA ARG A 458 -29.86 13.20 -3.43
C ARG A 458 -30.72 12.92 -4.65
N ALA A 459 -30.12 12.89 -5.84
CA ALA A 459 -30.85 12.63 -7.07
C ALA A 459 -31.55 11.26 -7.07
N VAL A 460 -30.87 10.24 -6.56
CA VAL A 460 -31.43 8.87 -6.47
C VAL A 460 -32.54 8.80 -5.43
N ARG A 461 -32.38 9.47 -4.29
CA ARG A 461 -33.40 9.52 -3.23
C ARG A 461 -34.65 10.26 -3.67
N ASN A 462 -34.47 11.45 -4.25
CA ASN A 462 -35.60 12.24 -4.76
C ASN A 462 -36.36 11.52 -5.88
N GLU A 463 -35.67 10.78 -6.73
CA GLU A 463 -36.32 10.00 -7.79
C GLU A 463 -37.10 8.81 -7.22
N ALA A 464 -36.56 8.12 -6.23
CA ALA A 464 -37.26 7.05 -5.53
C ALA A 464 -38.53 7.56 -4.82
N GLU A 465 -38.45 8.73 -4.18
CA GLU A 465 -39.60 9.39 -3.55
C GLU A 465 -40.68 9.77 -4.60
N ARG A 466 -40.30 10.31 -5.76
CA ARG A 466 -41.23 10.61 -6.85
C ARG A 466 -41.94 9.40 -7.40
N GLN A 467 -41.27 8.25 -7.41
CA GLN A 467 -41.84 6.97 -7.85
C GLN A 467 -42.69 6.28 -6.77
N GLY A 468 -42.82 6.88 -5.58
CA GLY A 468 -43.54 6.27 -4.44
C GLY A 468 -42.79 5.09 -3.82
N GLU A 469 -41.54 4.91 -4.16
CA GLU A 469 -40.67 3.80 -3.73
C GLU A 469 -39.64 4.30 -2.71
N ALA A 470 -40.07 4.60 -1.49
CA ALA A 470 -39.17 5.09 -0.43
C ALA A 470 -37.99 4.12 -0.20
N ILE A 471 -36.79 4.70 -0.08
CA ILE A 471 -35.57 3.92 0.24
C ILE A 471 -35.59 3.57 1.73
N ASN A 472 -35.80 2.30 2.04
CA ASN A 472 -35.79 1.81 3.41
C ASN A 472 -34.37 1.44 3.82
N VAL A 473 -33.74 2.27 4.66
CA VAL A 473 -32.35 2.11 5.07
C VAL A 473 -32.29 1.71 6.53
N GLN A 474 -31.69 0.56 6.82
CA GLN A 474 -31.53 0.08 8.19
C GLN A 474 -30.28 0.69 8.88
N ALA A 475 -29.22 0.93 8.13
CA ALA A 475 -27.96 1.44 8.67
C ALA A 475 -27.92 2.98 8.71
N LYS A 476 -27.32 3.55 9.74
CA LYS A 476 -27.09 5.01 9.82
C LYS A 476 -26.17 5.48 8.68
N PRO A 477 -26.40 6.65 8.06
CA PRO A 477 -25.50 7.21 7.05
C PRO A 477 -24.14 7.58 7.67
N ILE A 478 -23.10 7.59 6.85
CA ILE A 478 -21.80 8.12 7.29
C ILE A 478 -21.94 9.59 7.66
N ASN A 479 -21.58 9.94 8.87
CA ASN A 479 -21.53 11.33 9.33
C ASN A 479 -20.22 11.97 8.87
N PHE A 480 -20.26 12.68 7.74
CA PHE A 480 -19.08 13.26 7.10
C PHE A 480 -18.24 14.17 8.01
N PRO A 481 -18.83 15.14 8.75
CA PRO A 481 -18.06 15.99 9.66
C PRO A 481 -17.31 15.19 10.73
N ILE A 482 -17.95 14.22 11.34
CA ILE A 482 -17.33 13.39 12.39
C ILE A 482 -16.28 12.45 11.78
N ALA A 483 -16.56 11.84 10.64
CA ALA A 483 -15.60 10.99 9.93
C ALA A 483 -14.38 11.79 9.47
N PHE A 484 -14.55 13.02 9.00
CA PHE A 484 -13.46 13.91 8.65
C PHE A 484 -12.60 14.28 9.86
N LEU A 485 -13.24 14.69 10.98
CA LEU A 485 -12.55 14.99 12.23
C LEU A 485 -11.75 13.76 12.73
N ALA A 486 -12.37 12.58 12.70
CA ALA A 486 -11.71 11.32 13.07
C ALA A 486 -10.52 11.00 12.17
N THR A 487 -10.64 11.28 10.87
CA THR A 487 -9.56 11.10 9.90
C THR A 487 -8.38 12.02 10.18
N VAL A 488 -8.63 13.32 10.37
CA VAL A 488 -7.57 14.28 10.69
C VAL A 488 -6.91 13.91 12.02
N ALA A 489 -7.70 13.61 13.05
CA ALA A 489 -7.17 13.17 14.34
C ALA A 489 -6.39 11.85 14.23
N GLY A 490 -6.87 10.88 13.44
CA GLY A 490 -6.15 9.63 13.21
C GLY A 490 -4.80 9.83 12.52
N CYS A 491 -4.73 10.71 11.53
CA CYS A 491 -3.47 11.10 10.90
C CYS A 491 -2.52 11.77 11.92
N MET A 492 -3.02 12.73 12.67
CA MET A 492 -2.22 13.43 13.69
C MET A 492 -1.74 12.49 14.80
N MET A 493 -2.55 11.48 15.17
CA MET A 493 -2.13 10.45 16.11
C MET A 493 -0.96 9.63 15.58
N VAL A 494 -1.06 9.13 14.35
CA VAL A 494 0.00 8.31 13.73
C VAL A 494 1.28 9.13 13.53
N TYR A 495 1.17 10.37 13.02
CA TYR A 495 2.33 11.26 12.87
C TYR A 495 2.91 11.65 14.22
N GLY A 496 2.07 11.98 15.20
CA GLY A 496 2.52 12.32 16.53
C GLY A 496 3.30 11.20 17.20
N MET A 497 2.84 9.95 17.09
CA MET A 497 3.57 8.78 17.60
C MET A 497 4.91 8.58 16.86
N LEU A 498 4.90 8.69 15.53
CA LEU A 498 6.12 8.53 14.73
C LEU A 498 7.14 9.61 15.07
N PHE A 499 6.75 10.89 15.01
CA PHE A 499 7.68 12.00 15.23
C PHE A 499 8.17 12.06 16.68
N SER A 500 7.29 11.79 17.64
CA SER A 500 7.69 11.68 19.04
C SER A 500 8.80 10.66 19.24
N ALA A 501 8.63 9.44 18.71
CA ALA A 501 9.65 8.40 18.79
C ALA A 501 10.96 8.85 18.12
N GLY A 502 10.90 9.48 16.95
CA GLY A 502 12.08 9.98 16.24
C GLY A 502 12.83 11.06 17.00
N TYR A 503 12.13 12.06 17.50
CA TYR A 503 12.76 13.13 18.24
C TYR A 503 13.39 12.64 19.54
N PHE A 504 12.77 11.68 20.25
CA PHE A 504 13.42 11.05 21.40
C PHE A 504 14.68 10.27 21.02
N LEU A 505 14.65 9.51 19.92
CA LEU A 505 15.82 8.79 19.41
C LEU A 505 16.96 9.74 18.97
N PHE A 506 16.61 10.90 18.42
CA PHE A 506 17.59 11.89 17.95
C PHE A 506 18.03 12.89 19.04
N GLY A 507 17.59 12.71 20.30
CA GLY A 507 17.98 13.53 21.44
C GLY A 507 17.20 14.84 21.59
N GLU A 508 16.23 15.10 20.74
CA GLU A 508 15.38 16.30 20.74
C GLU A 508 14.16 16.15 21.67
N SER A 509 14.43 16.01 22.96
CA SER A 509 13.41 15.63 23.97
C SER A 509 12.21 16.59 24.00
N VAL A 510 12.42 17.91 23.83
CA VAL A 510 11.34 18.90 23.86
C VAL A 510 10.34 18.66 22.72
N LEU A 511 10.84 18.49 21.50
CA LEU A 511 10.00 18.16 20.35
C LEU A 511 9.36 16.78 20.50
N GLY A 512 10.08 15.81 21.10
CA GLY A 512 9.55 14.50 21.44
C GLY A 512 8.31 14.58 22.33
N PHE A 513 8.35 15.38 23.40
CA PHE A 513 7.20 15.58 24.28
C PHE A 513 6.05 16.36 23.62
N ILE A 514 6.35 17.37 22.80
CA ILE A 514 5.32 18.12 22.06
C ILE A 514 4.53 17.16 21.17
N TRP A 515 5.22 16.33 20.36
CA TRP A 515 4.56 15.39 19.46
C TRP A 515 3.86 14.25 20.21
N ALA A 516 4.38 13.82 21.38
CA ALA A 516 3.67 12.90 22.26
C ALA A 516 2.34 13.51 22.75
N GLY A 517 2.36 14.77 23.16
CA GLY A 517 1.15 15.50 23.52
C GLY A 517 0.13 15.58 22.39
N VAL A 518 0.58 15.88 21.17
CA VAL A 518 -0.26 15.86 19.96
C VAL A 518 -0.87 14.47 19.74
N ALA A 519 -0.08 13.40 19.88
CA ALA A 519 -0.57 12.04 19.71
C ALA A 519 -1.65 11.68 20.74
N VAL A 520 -1.48 12.07 22.00
CA VAL A 520 -2.46 11.82 23.08
C VAL A 520 -3.76 12.58 22.84
N VAL A 521 -3.71 13.87 22.52
CA VAL A 521 -4.91 14.67 22.20
C VAL A 521 -5.64 14.09 20.99
N ALA A 522 -4.90 13.72 19.96
CA ALA A 522 -5.44 13.10 18.77
C ALA A 522 -6.10 11.72 19.07
N ALA A 523 -5.48 10.89 19.91
CA ALA A 523 -6.04 9.61 20.34
C ALA A 523 -7.37 9.78 21.10
N VAL A 524 -7.46 10.76 21.99
CA VAL A 524 -8.71 11.09 22.69
C VAL A 524 -9.78 11.54 21.69
N THR A 525 -9.41 12.39 20.73
CA THR A 525 -10.33 12.87 19.68
C THR A 525 -10.84 11.71 18.82
N VAL A 526 -9.97 10.79 18.41
CA VAL A 526 -10.35 9.56 17.69
C VAL A 526 -11.34 8.74 18.51
N LYS A 527 -11.05 8.49 19.79
CA LYS A 527 -11.92 7.69 20.67
C LYS A 527 -13.32 8.31 20.81
N VAL A 528 -13.40 9.63 20.99
CA VAL A 528 -14.69 10.35 21.10
C VAL A 528 -15.45 10.31 19.76
N SER A 529 -14.76 10.54 18.66
CA SER A 529 -15.35 10.52 17.31
C SER A 529 -15.83 9.11 16.93
N TRP A 530 -15.07 8.08 17.27
CA TRP A 530 -15.45 6.68 17.02
C TRP A 530 -16.79 6.33 17.67
N ARG A 531 -16.96 6.67 18.95
CA ARG A 531 -18.24 6.44 19.67
C ARG A 531 -19.44 7.14 19.01
N LYS A 532 -19.22 8.26 18.34
CA LYS A 532 -20.28 8.98 17.60
C LYS A 532 -20.52 8.42 16.21
N LEU A 533 -19.57 7.67 15.65
CA LEU A 533 -19.69 6.99 14.36
C LEU A 533 -20.29 5.58 14.50
N SER A 534 -20.14 4.94 15.66
CA SER A 534 -20.84 3.69 16.02
C SER A 534 -22.28 3.98 16.36
#